data_65f70355653104c012f0678e2d9eb5de
#
_entry.id   65f70355653104c012f0678e2d9eb5de
#
_cell.length_a   1.000
_cell.length_b   1.000
_cell.length_c   1.000
_cell.angle_alpha   90.00
_cell.angle_beta   90.00
_cell.angle_gamma   90.00
#
_symmetry.space_group_name_H-M   'P 1'
#
loop_
_entity.id
_entity.type
_entity.pdbx_description
1 polymer ?
#
loop_
_entity_poly.entity_id
_entity_poly.type
_entity_poly.pdbx_seq_one_letter_code
_entity_poly.pdbx_strand_id
1 'polypeptide(L)'
;MKKIIAAAVAASMVVPCFSVSAAERVKEVSSVYGDKSEIHMVYNDKVVKYDDVKPVNTDGRVMIPFRAALENMGASVDYDDSSRLVTAKKGDTTIKFTLMDDTIYVDDNGSESTVKMDTPMIIVDDRTLVPIRFMSNAFGMQVGWDGDTETVVILDADDYFNEFENSAPNISKLLNKETPKYNKEYTAFDVSFDLNNGNSKYSVAANGSIDGKNKDNVAGADVKFNGSLNESSVNDATLNAVVADDKVYFKTDVIEKLAQSSDNAKIKALALIVKSDVWYSIDLNKALTSLGVPTATINIVDSAVSGNTAKAMDTLKSAYQTEGDTDIDTIISLASMFDMYEQMDKYITVTETENGGYSLKMNIKLEDMLSILKNISNISDSDYNQLKNDFKFNVSANSETDATKSTSDANIEVGYADDVSLKMTVSSNAEKDDTIVTPEIPSGAADITDLFVSAIKTKNN
;
A
#
# COMPACT_ATOMS: atom_id res chain seq x y z
N MET A 1 -0.18 12.17 -12.67
CA MET A 1 -0.37 12.79 -11.36
C MET A 1 -0.42 11.76 -10.23
N LYS A 2 -1.41 10.81 -10.21
CA LYS A 2 -1.35 9.67 -9.25
C LYS A 2 0.00 8.95 -9.29
N LYS A 3 0.65 8.83 -10.48
CA LYS A 3 2.00 8.23 -10.60
C LYS A 3 3.11 9.07 -9.95
N ILE A 4 3.01 10.39 -9.94
CA ILE A 4 3.99 11.27 -9.27
C ILE A 4 3.68 11.37 -7.79
N ILE A 5 2.42 11.48 -7.41
CA ILE A 5 1.98 11.39 -6.01
C ILE A 5 2.21 9.97 -5.50
N ALA A 6 1.86 8.93 -6.27
CA ALA A 6 2.19 7.54 -5.94
C ALA A 6 3.70 7.30 -5.98
N ALA A 7 4.48 7.97 -6.83
CA ALA A 7 5.94 7.88 -6.80
C ALA A 7 6.54 8.71 -5.65
N ALA A 8 5.99 9.86 -5.29
CA ALA A 8 6.40 10.62 -4.09
C ALA A 8 5.95 9.91 -2.80
N VAL A 9 4.74 9.35 -2.79
CA VAL A 9 4.23 8.50 -1.72
C VAL A 9 4.92 7.13 -1.74
N ALA A 10 5.18 6.51 -2.89
CA ALA A 10 5.97 5.28 -2.98
C ALA A 10 7.46 5.52 -2.74
N ALA A 11 8.01 6.68 -3.04
CA ALA A 11 9.39 7.03 -2.65
C ALA A 11 9.48 7.38 -1.16
N SER A 12 8.40 7.89 -0.55
CA SER A 12 8.27 7.96 0.90
C SER A 12 8.01 6.56 1.52
N MET A 13 7.49 5.60 0.74
CA MET A 13 7.36 4.18 1.11
C MET A 13 8.63 3.37 0.83
N VAL A 14 9.54 3.85 -0.04
CA VAL A 14 10.88 3.29 -0.32
C VAL A 14 11.95 3.87 0.63
N VAL A 15 11.63 4.90 1.42
CA VAL A 15 12.30 5.00 2.72
C VAL A 15 12.14 3.62 3.33
N PRO A 16 13.27 2.87 3.57
CA PRO A 16 13.16 1.47 3.87
C PRO A 16 11.97 1.33 4.77
N CYS A 17 11.06 0.48 4.38
CA CYS A 17 10.20 -0.14 5.33
C CYS A 17 11.17 -0.62 6.41
N PHE A 18 11.58 0.31 7.26
CA PHE A 18 11.70 -0.09 8.61
C PHE A 18 10.31 -0.66 8.82
N SER A 19 10.23 -1.94 8.60
CA SER A 19 9.20 -2.77 9.15
C SER A 19 9.28 -2.54 10.66
N VAL A 20 8.89 -1.33 11.05
CA VAL A 20 8.23 -1.13 12.31
C VAL A 20 6.96 -1.90 12.07
N SER A 21 7.16 -3.20 12.16
CA SER A 21 6.12 -4.15 11.94
C SER A 21 5.05 -3.73 12.92
N ALA A 22 3.84 -3.76 12.54
CA ALA A 22 2.75 -3.77 13.47
C ALA A 22 2.83 -5.00 14.39
N ALA A 23 3.68 -5.99 14.12
CA ALA A 23 4.24 -6.89 15.13
C ALA A 23 4.82 -6.12 16.33
N GLU A 24 5.32 -4.89 16.18
CA GLU A 24 5.68 -4.05 17.32
C GLU A 24 4.48 -3.41 18.01
N ARG A 25 3.42 -3.00 17.31
CA ARG A 25 2.17 -2.56 17.95
C ARG A 25 1.44 -3.70 18.64
N VAL A 26 1.37 -4.85 17.99
CA VAL A 26 0.84 -6.07 18.62
C VAL A 26 1.77 -6.51 19.75
N LYS A 27 3.08 -6.33 19.68
CA LYS A 27 4.04 -6.52 20.79
C LYS A 27 3.89 -5.47 21.88
N GLU A 28 3.56 -4.22 21.58
CA GLU A 28 3.19 -3.23 22.59
C GLU A 28 1.92 -3.62 23.34
N VAL A 29 0.91 -4.11 22.62
CA VAL A 29 -0.30 -4.67 23.22
C VAL A 29 0.06 -5.83 24.13
N SER A 30 0.93 -6.76 23.69
CA SER A 30 1.38 -7.88 24.51
C SER A 30 2.28 -7.44 25.67
N SER A 31 3.08 -6.39 25.53
CA SER A 31 3.91 -5.85 26.62
C SER A 31 3.09 -5.13 27.68
N VAL A 32 1.96 -4.53 27.32
CA VAL A 32 1.02 -3.90 28.25
C VAL A 32 0.24 -4.94 29.05
N TYR A 33 -0.02 -6.12 28.49
CA TYR A 33 -0.77 -7.19 29.16
C TYR A 33 0.09 -8.31 29.71
N GLY A 34 1.38 -8.36 29.38
CA GLY A 34 2.44 -9.08 30.13
C GLY A 34 2.37 -10.59 30.24
N ASP A 35 1.28 -11.23 29.84
CA ASP A 35 1.10 -12.66 30.04
C ASP A 35 0.72 -13.36 28.73
N LYS A 36 1.69 -14.07 28.14
CA LYS A 36 1.50 -14.90 26.94
C LYS A 36 0.53 -16.10 27.18
N SER A 37 0.02 -16.28 28.40
CA SER A 37 -0.96 -17.31 28.72
C SER A 37 -2.40 -16.91 28.43
N GLU A 38 -2.63 -15.65 27.99
CA GLU A 38 -3.96 -15.11 27.74
C GLU A 38 -4.10 -14.71 26.28
N ILE A 39 -5.28 -14.96 25.70
CA ILE A 39 -5.63 -14.50 24.37
C ILE A 39 -6.07 -13.04 24.43
N HIS A 40 -5.44 -12.21 23.65
CA HIS A 40 -5.78 -10.80 23.50
C HIS A 40 -6.60 -10.56 22.23
N MET A 41 -7.31 -9.45 22.18
CA MET A 41 -8.03 -9.01 20.99
C MET A 41 -7.79 -7.53 20.74
N VAL A 42 -7.50 -7.19 19.49
CA VAL A 42 -7.35 -5.83 18.98
C VAL A 42 -8.43 -5.60 17.93
N TYR A 43 -9.13 -4.50 18.03
CA TYR A 43 -10.13 -4.05 17.07
C TYR A 43 -9.77 -2.64 16.58
N ASN A 44 -9.50 -2.48 15.29
CA ASN A 44 -9.07 -1.22 14.70
C ASN A 44 -8.01 -0.50 15.57
N ASP A 45 -6.89 -1.17 15.86
CA ASP A 45 -5.79 -0.67 16.71
C ASP A 45 -6.13 -0.43 18.20
N LYS A 46 -7.34 -0.73 18.63
CA LYS A 46 -7.77 -0.58 20.03
C LYS A 46 -7.82 -1.94 20.73
N VAL A 47 -7.20 -2.02 21.89
CA VAL A 47 -7.26 -3.23 22.71
C VAL A 47 -8.65 -3.41 23.28
N VAL A 48 -9.25 -4.56 23.02
CA VAL A 48 -10.55 -4.94 23.61
C VAL A 48 -10.34 -5.39 25.05
N LYS A 49 -11.09 -4.79 25.98
CA LYS A 49 -11.07 -5.14 27.40
C LYS A 49 -12.25 -6.05 27.74
N TYR A 50 -11.99 -7.04 28.55
CA TYR A 50 -12.99 -7.96 29.08
C TYR A 50 -13.05 -7.81 30.61
N ASP A 51 -14.24 -7.60 31.14
CA ASP A 51 -14.41 -7.35 32.58
C ASP A 51 -14.44 -8.63 33.39
N ASP A 52 -14.93 -9.74 32.83
CA ASP A 52 -15.13 -11.02 33.56
C ASP A 52 -14.54 -12.23 32.81
N VAL A 53 -15.12 -12.66 31.70
CA VAL A 53 -14.68 -13.82 30.94
C VAL A 53 -13.84 -13.38 29.74
N LYS A 54 -12.65 -13.97 29.64
CA LYS A 54 -11.70 -13.70 28.56
C LYS A 54 -11.89 -14.65 27.37
N PRO A 55 -11.36 -14.33 26.19
CA PRO A 55 -11.29 -15.25 25.07
C PRO A 55 -10.56 -16.55 25.45
N VAL A 56 -11.03 -17.68 24.90
CA VAL A 56 -10.38 -18.99 25.08
C VAL A 56 -10.17 -19.67 23.72
N ASN A 57 -9.13 -20.46 23.62
CA ASN A 57 -8.90 -21.32 22.46
C ASN A 57 -9.53 -22.70 22.72
N THR A 58 -10.47 -23.08 21.86
CA THR A 58 -11.10 -24.40 21.88
C THR A 58 -10.88 -25.07 20.53
N ASP A 59 -10.08 -26.12 20.48
CA ASP A 59 -9.79 -26.90 19.28
C ASP A 59 -9.30 -26.04 18.07
N GLY A 60 -8.45 -25.05 18.37
CA GLY A 60 -7.92 -24.13 17.34
C GLY A 60 -8.89 -23.02 16.90
N ARG A 61 -9.97 -22.82 17.66
CA ARG A 61 -10.91 -21.71 17.46
C ARG A 61 -10.86 -20.77 18.66
N VAL A 62 -10.66 -19.49 18.41
CA VAL A 62 -10.79 -18.47 19.44
C VAL A 62 -12.25 -18.16 19.67
N MET A 63 -12.71 -18.46 20.89
CA MET A 63 -14.05 -18.23 21.36
C MET A 63 -14.07 -16.97 22.21
N ILE A 64 -15.01 -16.06 21.96
CA ILE A 64 -15.11 -14.76 22.63
C ILE A 64 -16.45 -14.59 23.33
N PRO A 65 -16.52 -13.91 24.48
CA PRO A 65 -17.78 -13.50 25.09
C PRO A 65 -18.53 -12.54 24.14
N PHE A 66 -19.60 -13.02 23.49
CA PHE A 66 -20.19 -12.35 22.34
C PHE A 66 -20.63 -10.92 22.61
N ARG A 67 -21.28 -10.68 23.75
CA ARG A 67 -21.80 -9.34 24.08
C ARG A 67 -20.66 -8.33 24.23
N ALA A 68 -19.69 -8.63 25.08
CA ALA A 68 -18.55 -7.74 25.34
C ALA A 68 -17.77 -7.47 24.05
N ALA A 69 -17.54 -8.49 23.23
CA ALA A 69 -16.84 -8.32 21.96
C ALA A 69 -17.62 -7.44 20.99
N LEU A 70 -18.90 -7.71 20.73
CA LEU A 70 -19.71 -6.96 19.80
C LEU A 70 -19.91 -5.50 20.23
N GLU A 71 -20.12 -5.25 21.53
CA GLU A 71 -20.23 -3.89 22.07
C GLU A 71 -18.92 -3.10 21.91
N ASN A 72 -17.76 -3.74 22.14
CA ASN A 72 -16.46 -3.11 21.87
C ASN A 72 -16.20 -2.85 20.37
N MET A 73 -16.81 -3.66 19.49
CA MET A 73 -16.80 -3.42 18.03
C MET A 73 -17.85 -2.38 17.58
N GLY A 74 -18.52 -1.71 18.52
CA GLY A 74 -19.50 -0.66 18.24
C GLY A 74 -20.89 -1.14 17.88
N ALA A 75 -21.20 -2.44 18.03
CA ALA A 75 -22.55 -2.96 17.83
C ALA A 75 -23.43 -2.74 19.06
N SER A 76 -24.73 -2.49 18.85
CA SER A 76 -25.75 -2.63 19.91
C SER A 76 -26.19 -4.08 19.98
N VAL A 77 -26.29 -4.63 21.19
CA VAL A 77 -26.66 -6.04 21.41
C VAL A 77 -27.91 -6.14 22.28
N ASP A 78 -28.95 -6.77 21.74
CA ASP A 78 -30.18 -7.10 22.44
C ASP A 78 -30.32 -8.63 22.58
N TYR A 79 -30.95 -9.08 23.67
CA TYR A 79 -31.16 -10.50 23.94
C TYR A 79 -32.57 -10.75 24.50
N ASP A 80 -33.33 -11.56 23.78
CA ASP A 80 -34.64 -12.05 24.25
C ASP A 80 -34.49 -13.41 24.93
N ASP A 81 -34.63 -13.42 26.24
CA ASP A 81 -34.49 -14.64 27.09
C ASP A 81 -35.51 -15.71 26.72
N SER A 82 -36.72 -15.34 26.30
CA SER A 82 -37.82 -16.26 25.98
C SER A 82 -37.55 -17.10 24.73
N SER A 83 -36.98 -16.48 23.71
CA SER A 83 -36.62 -17.13 22.45
C SER A 83 -35.14 -17.48 22.35
N ARG A 84 -34.32 -17.03 23.30
CA ARG A 84 -32.86 -17.09 23.30
C ARG A 84 -32.25 -16.42 22.05
N LEU A 85 -32.96 -15.46 21.48
CA LEU A 85 -32.54 -14.74 20.29
C LEU A 85 -31.61 -13.59 20.66
N VAL A 86 -30.46 -13.57 20.05
CA VAL A 86 -29.54 -12.42 20.05
C VAL A 86 -29.79 -11.63 18.79
N THR A 87 -29.91 -10.32 18.93
CA THR A 87 -29.91 -9.37 17.81
C THR A 87 -28.78 -8.38 18.05
N ALA A 88 -27.86 -8.30 17.12
CA ALA A 88 -26.79 -7.30 17.17
C ALA A 88 -26.83 -6.43 15.91
N LYS A 89 -26.70 -5.11 16.09
CA LYS A 89 -26.75 -4.14 14.99
C LYS A 89 -25.54 -3.23 15.04
N LYS A 90 -24.88 -3.08 13.87
CA LYS A 90 -23.79 -2.14 13.64
C LYS A 90 -23.97 -1.48 12.27
N GLY A 91 -24.08 -0.15 12.24
CA GLY A 91 -24.41 0.59 11.01
C GLY A 91 -25.71 0.09 10.39
N ASP A 92 -25.67 -0.30 9.13
CA ASP A 92 -26.80 -0.83 8.38
C ASP A 92 -26.91 -2.36 8.46
N THR A 93 -25.92 -3.04 9.02
CA THR A 93 -25.89 -4.50 9.17
C THR A 93 -26.53 -4.94 10.47
N THR A 94 -27.47 -5.87 10.41
CA THR A 94 -28.11 -6.53 11.56
C THR A 94 -27.86 -8.02 11.49
N ILE A 95 -27.34 -8.60 12.56
CA ILE A 95 -27.20 -10.05 12.69
C ILE A 95 -28.16 -10.60 13.74
N LYS A 96 -28.69 -11.78 13.49
CA LYS A 96 -29.56 -12.52 14.41
C LYS A 96 -29.10 -13.95 14.52
N PHE A 97 -29.03 -14.46 15.73
CA PHE A 97 -28.78 -15.89 15.98
C PHE A 97 -29.44 -16.34 17.28
N THR A 98 -29.82 -17.60 17.33
CA THR A 98 -30.33 -18.21 18.55
C THR A 98 -29.20 -18.90 19.28
N LEU A 99 -29.11 -18.71 20.59
CA LEU A 99 -28.08 -19.39 21.40
C LEU A 99 -28.17 -20.92 21.22
N MET A 100 -27.04 -21.54 20.95
CA MET A 100 -26.86 -22.98 20.67
C MET A 100 -27.30 -23.40 19.24
N ASP A 101 -27.68 -22.47 18.38
CA ASP A 101 -27.80 -22.71 16.94
C ASP A 101 -26.44 -22.48 16.24
N ASP A 102 -26.23 -23.11 15.09
CA ASP A 102 -25.02 -22.96 14.28
C ASP A 102 -25.16 -21.92 13.15
N THR A 103 -26.31 -21.25 13.08
CA THR A 103 -26.64 -20.35 11.96
C THR A 103 -26.81 -18.92 12.44
N ILE A 104 -26.10 -18.00 11.77
CA ILE A 104 -26.27 -16.55 11.91
C ILE A 104 -27.01 -16.04 10.69
N TYR A 105 -28.10 -15.31 10.90
CA TYR A 105 -28.84 -14.57 9.87
C TYR A 105 -28.30 -13.17 9.80
N VAL A 106 -27.95 -12.74 8.60
CA VAL A 106 -27.37 -11.41 8.33
C VAL A 106 -28.32 -10.66 7.42
N ASP A 107 -28.68 -9.44 7.82
CA ASP A 107 -29.38 -8.46 7.00
C ASP A 107 -28.45 -7.25 6.85
N ASP A 108 -27.90 -7.08 5.68
CA ASP A 108 -27.05 -5.95 5.33
C ASP A 108 -27.81 -5.01 4.37
N ASN A 109 -28.35 -3.93 4.91
CA ASN A 109 -29.11 -2.93 4.20
C ASN A 109 -30.24 -3.52 3.30
N GLY A 110 -30.93 -4.54 3.82
CA GLY A 110 -32.00 -5.27 3.13
C GLY A 110 -31.55 -6.42 2.24
N SER A 111 -30.26 -6.73 2.22
CA SER A 111 -29.69 -7.95 1.60
C SER A 111 -29.56 -9.05 2.64
N GLU A 112 -30.37 -10.08 2.54
CA GLU A 112 -30.39 -11.18 3.50
C GLU A 112 -29.42 -12.29 3.09
N SER A 113 -28.63 -12.78 4.04
CA SER A 113 -27.74 -13.92 3.90
C SER A 113 -27.63 -14.73 5.18
N THR A 114 -26.94 -15.85 5.14
CA THR A 114 -26.69 -16.69 6.33
C THR A 114 -25.24 -17.12 6.37
N VAL A 115 -24.68 -17.11 7.60
CA VAL A 115 -23.34 -17.63 7.90
C VAL A 115 -23.48 -18.82 8.81
N LYS A 116 -22.89 -19.96 8.44
CA LYS A 116 -22.92 -21.17 9.22
C LYS A 116 -21.63 -21.34 10.02
N MET A 117 -21.74 -21.55 11.35
CA MET A 117 -20.60 -21.79 12.23
C MET A 117 -20.11 -23.24 12.08
N ASP A 118 -18.81 -23.44 12.01
CA ASP A 118 -18.16 -24.77 11.99
C ASP A 118 -17.90 -25.32 13.39
N THR A 119 -18.07 -24.49 14.42
CA THR A 119 -17.83 -24.81 15.81
C THR A 119 -18.99 -24.29 16.64
N PRO A 120 -19.58 -25.12 17.54
CA PRO A 120 -20.71 -24.69 18.35
C PRO A 120 -20.29 -23.64 19.38
N MET A 121 -21.26 -22.82 19.78
CA MET A 121 -21.11 -21.92 20.93
C MET A 121 -20.85 -22.74 22.21
N ILE A 122 -20.09 -22.16 23.13
CA ILE A 122 -19.82 -22.74 24.44
C ILE A 122 -20.26 -21.82 25.59
N ILE A 123 -20.46 -22.35 26.75
CA ILE A 123 -20.78 -21.58 27.97
C ILE A 123 -19.58 -21.71 28.92
N VAL A 124 -19.02 -20.58 29.35
CA VAL A 124 -17.96 -20.49 30.35
C VAL A 124 -18.39 -19.45 31.38
N ASP A 125 -18.41 -19.81 32.64
CA ASP A 125 -18.78 -18.93 33.78
C ASP A 125 -20.05 -18.10 33.50
N ASP A 126 -21.11 -18.80 33.06
CA ASP A 126 -22.42 -18.21 32.70
C ASP A 126 -22.37 -17.19 31.56
N ARG A 127 -21.31 -17.16 30.75
CA ARG A 127 -21.21 -16.37 29.52
C ARG A 127 -21.20 -17.27 28.30
N THR A 128 -21.96 -16.89 27.29
CA THR A 128 -21.92 -17.57 26.00
C THR A 128 -20.75 -17.02 25.20
N LEU A 129 -19.88 -17.92 24.76
CA LEU A 129 -18.75 -17.62 23.88
C LEU A 129 -19.05 -18.14 22.48
N VAL A 130 -18.71 -17.33 21.48
CA VAL A 130 -18.91 -17.64 20.06
C VAL A 130 -17.57 -17.57 19.32
N PRO A 131 -17.42 -18.33 18.21
CA PRO A 131 -16.21 -18.25 17.41
C PRO A 131 -16.08 -16.85 16.81
N ILE A 132 -14.96 -16.16 17.07
CA ILE A 132 -14.76 -14.76 16.65
C ILE A 132 -14.86 -14.58 15.15
N ARG A 133 -14.28 -15.50 14.37
CA ARG A 133 -14.26 -15.43 12.90
C ARG A 133 -15.64 -15.34 12.28
N PHE A 134 -16.60 -16.12 12.79
CA PHE A 134 -17.95 -16.11 12.28
C PHE A 134 -18.69 -14.82 12.59
N MET A 135 -18.45 -14.26 13.78
CA MET A 135 -19.05 -12.99 14.16
C MET A 135 -18.50 -11.83 13.33
N SER A 136 -17.19 -11.81 13.14
CA SER A 136 -16.54 -10.78 12.34
C SER A 136 -16.93 -10.86 10.86
N ASN A 137 -16.96 -12.07 10.30
CA ASN A 137 -17.41 -12.27 8.91
C ASN A 137 -18.87 -11.87 8.71
N ALA A 138 -19.74 -12.09 9.70
CA ALA A 138 -21.14 -11.68 9.63
C ALA A 138 -21.31 -10.15 9.55
N PHE A 139 -20.34 -9.39 10.03
CA PHE A 139 -20.26 -7.93 9.90
C PHE A 139 -19.31 -7.45 8.78
N GLY A 140 -18.82 -8.35 7.93
CA GLY A 140 -17.89 -8.00 6.85
C GLY A 140 -16.48 -7.60 7.31
N MET A 141 -16.12 -7.93 8.58
CA MET A 141 -14.82 -7.60 9.15
C MET A 141 -13.79 -8.68 8.84
N GLN A 142 -12.54 -8.28 8.74
CA GLN A 142 -11.41 -9.20 8.57
C GLN A 142 -10.83 -9.61 9.91
N VAL A 143 -10.35 -10.85 10.00
CA VAL A 143 -9.79 -11.42 11.21
C VAL A 143 -8.46 -12.10 10.91
N GLY A 144 -7.41 -11.69 11.64
CA GLY A 144 -6.10 -12.31 11.64
C GLY A 144 -5.75 -12.86 13.02
N TRP A 145 -4.76 -13.77 13.06
CA TRP A 145 -4.21 -14.34 14.29
C TRP A 145 -2.70 -14.16 14.33
N ASP A 146 -2.21 -13.49 15.36
CA ASP A 146 -0.79 -13.44 15.67
C ASP A 146 -0.43 -14.51 16.72
N GLY A 147 0.23 -15.58 16.28
CA GLY A 147 0.66 -16.68 17.13
C GLY A 147 1.83 -16.35 18.05
N ASP A 148 2.60 -15.31 17.78
CA ASP A 148 3.74 -14.89 18.60
C ASP A 148 3.27 -14.16 19.87
N THR A 149 2.15 -13.46 19.79
CA THR A 149 1.57 -12.67 20.88
C THR A 149 0.23 -13.23 21.39
N GLU A 150 -0.27 -14.31 20.79
CA GLU A 150 -1.60 -14.89 21.05
C GLU A 150 -2.73 -13.85 20.94
N THR A 151 -2.67 -13.02 19.89
CA THR A 151 -3.60 -11.92 19.67
C THR A 151 -4.47 -12.15 18.44
N VAL A 152 -5.78 -11.97 18.61
CA VAL A 152 -6.74 -11.81 17.52
C VAL A 152 -6.72 -10.35 17.08
N VAL A 153 -6.50 -10.11 15.81
CA VAL A 153 -6.59 -8.77 15.20
C VAL A 153 -7.82 -8.71 14.30
N ILE A 154 -8.71 -7.78 14.58
CA ILE A 154 -9.93 -7.54 13.80
C ILE A 154 -9.81 -6.18 13.14
N LEU A 155 -10.05 -6.15 11.84
CA LEU A 155 -10.14 -4.94 11.06
C LEU A 155 -11.56 -4.77 10.53
N ASP A 156 -12.24 -3.73 10.98
CA ASP A 156 -13.44 -3.18 10.34
C ASP A 156 -13.02 -2.10 9.36
N ALA A 157 -13.00 -2.45 8.09
CA ALA A 157 -12.51 -1.56 7.05
C ALA A 157 -13.35 -0.28 6.96
N ASP A 158 -14.67 -0.37 7.10
CA ASP A 158 -15.56 0.81 6.98
C ASP A 158 -15.36 1.81 8.12
N ASP A 159 -15.29 1.33 9.37
CA ASP A 159 -15.00 2.21 10.51
C ASP A 159 -13.60 2.79 10.42
N TYR A 160 -12.63 1.99 10.01
CA TYR A 160 -11.24 2.40 9.88
C TYR A 160 -11.07 3.48 8.81
N PHE A 161 -11.71 3.30 7.65
CA PHE A 161 -11.71 4.30 6.58
C PHE A 161 -12.45 5.57 6.97
N ASN A 162 -13.55 5.46 7.71
CA ASN A 162 -14.29 6.64 8.19
C ASN A 162 -13.49 7.42 9.24
N GLU A 163 -12.77 6.74 10.15
CA GLU A 163 -11.87 7.40 11.10
C GLU A 163 -10.72 8.10 10.35
N PHE A 164 -10.13 7.44 9.35
CA PHE A 164 -9.09 8.01 8.50
C PHE A 164 -9.56 9.26 7.73
N GLU A 165 -10.77 9.25 7.17
CA GLU A 165 -11.32 10.42 6.45
C GLU A 165 -11.41 11.66 7.33
N ASN A 166 -11.63 11.48 8.63
CA ASN A 166 -11.70 12.57 9.61
C ASN A 166 -10.31 13.01 10.09
N SER A 167 -9.38 12.08 10.29
CA SER A 167 -8.05 12.36 10.84
C SER A 167 -7.05 12.83 9.79
N ALA A 168 -7.22 12.42 8.53
CA ALA A 168 -6.39 12.81 7.38
C ALA A 168 -7.18 13.48 6.25
N PRO A 169 -7.83 14.65 6.50
CA PRO A 169 -8.80 15.24 5.57
C PRO A 169 -8.18 15.70 4.24
N ASN A 170 -6.91 16.08 4.18
CA ASN A 170 -6.26 16.47 2.94
C ASN A 170 -5.93 15.27 2.07
N ILE A 171 -5.38 14.21 2.66
CA ILE A 171 -5.08 12.96 1.96
C ILE A 171 -6.38 12.29 1.53
N SER A 172 -7.39 12.25 2.39
CA SER A 172 -8.71 11.73 2.06
C SER A 172 -9.34 12.46 0.87
N LYS A 173 -9.27 13.78 0.81
CA LYS A 173 -9.70 14.55 -0.37
C LYS A 173 -9.01 14.09 -1.64
N LEU A 174 -7.70 13.82 -1.60
CA LEU A 174 -6.95 13.32 -2.77
C LEU A 174 -7.40 11.92 -3.18
N LEU A 175 -7.56 11.02 -2.21
CA LEU A 175 -7.94 9.63 -2.46
C LEU A 175 -9.40 9.51 -2.95
N ASN A 176 -10.28 10.40 -2.51
CA ASN A 176 -11.69 10.43 -2.89
C ASN A 176 -11.98 11.21 -4.18
N LYS A 177 -11.00 11.94 -4.73
CA LYS A 177 -11.20 12.63 -6.01
C LYS A 177 -11.07 11.68 -7.19
N GLU A 178 -12.02 11.80 -8.11
CA GLU A 178 -11.85 11.23 -9.45
C GLU A 178 -10.67 11.89 -10.12
N THR A 179 -9.79 11.08 -10.68
CA THR A 179 -8.66 11.62 -11.45
C THR A 179 -9.18 12.04 -12.81
N PRO A 180 -9.03 13.30 -13.22
CA PRO A 180 -9.31 13.70 -14.60
C PRO A 180 -8.56 12.81 -15.58
N LYS A 181 -9.24 12.40 -16.66
CA LYS A 181 -8.67 11.54 -17.69
C LYS A 181 -7.76 12.36 -18.60
N TYR A 182 -6.53 12.54 -18.18
CA TYR A 182 -5.50 13.03 -19.10
C TYR A 182 -4.97 11.85 -19.89
N ASN A 183 -4.81 12.02 -21.16
CA ASN A 183 -4.37 10.97 -22.06
C ASN A 183 -3.05 11.29 -22.77
N LYS A 184 -2.45 12.43 -22.44
CA LYS A 184 -1.13 12.85 -22.88
C LYS A 184 -0.37 13.45 -21.69
N GLU A 185 0.85 13.03 -21.48
CA GLU A 185 1.68 13.50 -20.37
C GLU A 185 3.13 13.67 -20.85
N TYR A 186 3.73 14.78 -20.47
CA TYR A 186 5.17 15.00 -20.60
C TYR A 186 5.77 15.13 -19.22
N THR A 187 6.77 14.34 -18.90
CA THR A 187 7.47 14.37 -17.62
C THR A 187 8.97 14.51 -17.84
N ALA A 188 9.57 15.55 -17.27
CA ALA A 188 11.01 15.68 -17.16
C ALA A 188 11.46 15.15 -15.78
N PHE A 189 12.60 14.49 -15.73
CA PHE A 189 13.16 13.95 -14.49
C PHE A 189 14.69 14.12 -14.44
N ASP A 190 15.18 14.27 -13.21
CA ASP A 190 16.59 14.16 -12.87
C ASP A 190 16.68 13.32 -11.59
N VAL A 191 17.47 12.26 -11.63
CA VAL A 191 17.66 11.36 -10.49
C VAL A 191 19.13 11.02 -10.30
N SER A 192 19.62 11.06 -9.08
CA SER A 192 20.93 10.55 -8.70
C SER A 192 20.84 9.70 -7.44
N PHE A 193 21.55 8.59 -7.44
CA PHE A 193 21.67 7.70 -6.31
C PHE A 193 23.15 7.32 -6.11
N ASP A 194 23.66 7.57 -4.93
CA ASP A 194 25.00 7.18 -4.51
C ASP A 194 24.91 6.25 -3.30
N LEU A 195 25.67 5.17 -3.33
CA LEU A 195 25.86 4.22 -2.24
C LEU A 195 27.34 3.98 -2.01
N ASN A 196 27.82 4.22 -0.79
CA ASN A 196 29.17 3.94 -0.36
C ASN A 196 29.13 3.04 0.89
N ASN A 197 29.61 1.83 0.77
CA ASN A 197 29.68 0.89 1.91
C ASN A 197 31.11 0.71 2.47
N GLY A 198 31.97 1.69 2.26
CA GLY A 198 33.37 1.70 2.70
C GLY A 198 34.31 0.86 1.81
N ASN A 199 33.83 -0.22 1.18
CA ASN A 199 34.61 -1.10 0.31
C ASN A 199 34.28 -0.92 -1.17
N SER A 200 33.11 -0.41 -1.47
CA SER A 200 32.61 -0.21 -2.84
C SER A 200 31.75 1.05 -2.91
N LYS A 201 31.93 1.80 -3.96
CA LYS A 201 31.10 2.96 -4.28
C LYS A 201 30.28 2.65 -5.52
N TYR A 202 28.96 2.88 -5.42
CA TYR A 202 28.03 2.78 -6.55
C TYR A 202 27.37 4.13 -6.75
N SER A 203 27.41 4.60 -7.98
CA SER A 203 26.75 5.86 -8.38
C SER A 203 25.91 5.62 -9.61
N VAL A 204 24.66 6.04 -9.55
CA VAL A 204 23.71 5.99 -10.66
C VAL A 204 23.14 7.39 -10.82
N ALA A 205 23.16 7.91 -12.03
CA ALA A 205 22.47 9.15 -12.35
C ALA A 205 21.74 9.00 -13.68
N ALA A 206 20.57 9.65 -13.78
CA ALA A 206 19.83 9.74 -15.04
C ALA A 206 19.02 11.03 -15.08
N ASN A 207 19.02 11.69 -16.23
CA ASN A 207 18.13 12.81 -16.50
C ASN A 207 17.51 12.65 -17.89
N GLY A 208 16.28 13.08 -18.05
CA GLY A 208 15.59 12.87 -19.32
C GLY A 208 14.14 13.29 -19.31
N SER A 209 13.40 12.74 -20.28
CA SER A 209 11.97 12.98 -20.42
C SER A 209 11.20 11.70 -20.73
N ILE A 210 9.94 11.73 -20.39
CA ILE A 210 8.94 10.69 -20.67
C ILE A 210 7.79 11.36 -21.42
N ASP A 211 7.48 10.88 -22.62
CA ASP A 211 6.30 11.24 -23.40
C ASP A 211 5.28 10.10 -23.26
N GLY A 212 4.26 10.32 -22.44
CA GLY A 212 3.23 9.34 -22.10
C GLY A 212 1.94 9.57 -22.90
N LYS A 213 1.30 8.46 -23.31
CA LYS A 213 -0.01 8.43 -23.98
C LYS A 213 -0.87 7.33 -23.38
N ASN A 214 -2.16 7.58 -23.25
CA ASN A 214 -3.11 6.58 -22.74
C ASN A 214 -4.43 6.67 -23.51
N LYS A 215 -4.88 5.55 -24.06
CA LYS A 215 -6.18 5.42 -24.70
C LYS A 215 -6.62 3.94 -24.70
N ASP A 216 -7.92 3.72 -24.53
CA ASP A 216 -8.54 2.37 -24.60
C ASP A 216 -7.87 1.36 -23.63
N ASN A 217 -7.51 1.81 -22.42
CA ASN A 217 -6.78 1.04 -21.39
C ASN A 217 -5.36 0.59 -21.79
N VAL A 218 -4.81 1.13 -22.85
CA VAL A 218 -3.43 0.90 -23.25
C VAL A 218 -2.63 2.18 -22.98
N ALA A 219 -1.61 2.07 -22.14
CA ALA A 219 -0.68 3.17 -21.86
C ALA A 219 0.64 2.93 -22.59
N GLY A 220 1.11 3.94 -23.31
CA GLY A 220 2.42 3.94 -23.98
C GLY A 220 3.31 5.05 -23.42
N ALA A 221 4.62 4.82 -23.37
CA ALA A 221 5.59 5.83 -22.96
C ALA A 221 6.87 5.71 -23.79
N ASP A 222 7.33 6.85 -24.27
CA ASP A 222 8.64 7.00 -24.91
C ASP A 222 9.55 7.77 -23.95
N VAL A 223 10.60 7.12 -23.49
CA VAL A 223 11.58 7.69 -22.55
C VAL A 223 12.88 7.96 -23.28
N LYS A 224 13.40 9.16 -23.09
CA LYS A 224 14.74 9.55 -23.57
C LYS A 224 15.53 10.07 -22.39
N PHE A 225 16.75 9.60 -22.23
CA PHE A 225 17.57 10.01 -21.09
C PHE A 225 19.06 9.88 -21.34
N ASN A 226 19.81 10.64 -20.56
CA ASN A 226 21.22 10.43 -20.34
C ASN A 226 21.40 9.82 -18.94
N GLY A 227 22.39 8.97 -18.78
CA GLY A 227 22.61 8.34 -17.48
C GLY A 227 24.05 7.88 -17.27
N SER A 228 24.35 7.54 -16.04
CA SER A 228 25.62 6.93 -15.66
C SER A 228 25.41 5.83 -14.63
N LEU A 229 26.25 4.83 -14.72
CA LEU A 229 26.35 3.76 -13.72
C LEU A 229 27.82 3.59 -13.39
N ASN A 230 28.24 4.11 -12.23
CA ASN A 230 29.63 4.29 -11.84
C ASN A 230 30.42 5.07 -12.90
N GLU A 231 31.47 4.45 -13.48
CA GLU A 231 32.31 5.06 -14.51
C GLU A 231 31.73 4.92 -15.94
N SER A 232 30.66 4.14 -16.10
CA SER A 232 30.01 3.90 -17.39
C SER A 232 28.92 4.92 -17.63
N SER A 233 28.78 5.43 -18.85
CA SER A 233 27.74 6.40 -19.19
C SER A 233 26.97 6.00 -20.43
N VAL A 234 25.74 6.49 -20.51
CA VAL A 234 24.89 6.40 -21.70
C VAL A 234 24.39 7.80 -22.05
N ASN A 235 24.40 8.11 -23.34
CA ASN A 235 23.84 9.34 -23.85
C ASN A 235 22.74 9.02 -24.85
N ASP A 236 21.67 9.83 -24.85
CA ASP A 236 20.53 9.68 -25.74
C ASP A 236 19.92 8.26 -25.71
N ALA A 237 19.92 7.64 -24.52
CA ALA A 237 19.33 6.33 -24.35
C ALA A 237 17.81 6.40 -24.50
N THR A 238 17.23 5.31 -25.02
CA THR A 238 15.80 5.21 -25.26
C THR A 238 15.20 3.99 -24.56
N LEU A 239 14.00 4.17 -24.03
CA LEU A 239 13.15 3.11 -23.55
C LEU A 239 11.73 3.39 -24.06
N ASN A 240 11.21 2.49 -24.90
CA ASN A 240 9.81 2.50 -25.29
C ASN A 240 9.09 1.49 -24.38
N ALA A 241 7.98 1.87 -23.81
CA ALA A 241 7.17 1.01 -22.96
C ALA A 241 5.70 1.04 -23.37
N VAL A 242 5.01 -0.08 -23.24
CA VAL A 242 3.56 -0.21 -23.37
C VAL A 242 3.05 -1.05 -22.22
N VAL A 243 1.96 -0.61 -21.59
CA VAL A 243 1.27 -1.34 -20.54
C VAL A 243 -0.12 -1.68 -21.03
N ALA A 244 -0.43 -2.96 -21.07
CA ALA A 244 -1.72 -3.49 -21.47
C ALA A 244 -1.89 -4.91 -20.90
N ASP A 245 -3.11 -5.31 -20.56
CA ASP A 245 -3.46 -6.67 -20.14
C ASP A 245 -2.54 -7.24 -19.04
N ASP A 246 -2.33 -6.45 -17.98
CA ASP A 246 -1.44 -6.76 -16.83
C ASP A 246 0.02 -7.01 -17.19
N LYS A 247 0.44 -6.63 -18.38
CA LYS A 247 1.83 -6.77 -18.83
C LYS A 247 2.47 -5.41 -19.11
N VAL A 248 3.75 -5.34 -18.77
CA VAL A 248 4.63 -4.28 -19.25
C VAL A 248 5.44 -4.83 -20.42
N TYR A 249 5.28 -4.21 -21.56
CA TYR A 249 6.12 -4.42 -22.75
C TYR A 249 7.15 -3.33 -22.81
N PHE A 250 8.39 -3.67 -23.13
CA PHE A 250 9.43 -2.65 -23.28
C PHE A 250 10.48 -3.04 -24.33
N LYS A 251 11.09 -2.00 -24.87
CA LYS A 251 12.24 -2.11 -25.78
C LYS A 251 13.21 -0.98 -25.44
N THR A 252 14.52 -1.28 -25.34
CA THR A 252 15.51 -0.31 -24.89
C THR A 252 16.89 -0.57 -25.51
N ASP A 253 17.63 0.50 -25.77
CA ASP A 253 19.04 0.47 -26.20
C ASP A 253 20.03 0.71 -25.03
N VAL A 254 19.53 0.90 -23.82
CA VAL A 254 20.31 1.21 -22.61
C VAL A 254 21.43 0.21 -22.39
N ILE A 255 21.11 -1.09 -22.45
CA ILE A 255 22.07 -2.15 -22.14
C ILE A 255 23.19 -2.21 -23.16
N GLU A 256 22.87 -2.04 -24.45
CA GLU A 256 23.86 -1.98 -25.52
C GLU A 256 24.78 -0.75 -25.37
N LYS A 257 24.23 0.41 -25.09
CA LYS A 257 24.97 1.66 -24.85
C LYS A 257 25.85 1.57 -23.60
N LEU A 258 25.36 1.01 -22.51
CA LEU A 258 26.18 0.75 -21.32
C LEU A 258 27.32 -0.21 -21.62
N ALA A 259 27.10 -1.26 -22.42
CA ALA A 259 28.16 -2.21 -22.76
C ALA A 259 29.28 -1.60 -23.63
N GLN A 260 28.96 -0.56 -24.40
CA GLN A 260 29.93 0.19 -25.20
C GLN A 260 30.84 1.07 -24.32
N SER A 261 30.29 1.62 -23.20
CA SER A 261 31.03 2.52 -22.30
C SER A 261 31.63 1.80 -21.08
N SER A 262 31.35 0.50 -20.89
CA SER A 262 31.71 -0.25 -19.69
C SER A 262 32.69 -1.38 -20.00
N ASP A 263 33.69 -1.55 -19.15
CA ASP A 263 34.55 -2.76 -19.15
C ASP A 263 34.00 -3.91 -18.31
N ASN A 264 32.83 -3.73 -17.67
CA ASN A 264 32.21 -4.75 -16.84
C ASN A 264 31.70 -5.92 -17.69
N ALA A 265 32.27 -7.11 -17.45
CA ALA A 265 31.95 -8.33 -18.19
C ALA A 265 30.46 -8.74 -18.05
N LYS A 266 29.83 -8.45 -16.89
CA LYS A 266 28.39 -8.75 -16.68
C LYS A 266 27.49 -7.86 -17.54
N ILE A 267 27.81 -6.56 -17.69
CA ILE A 267 27.08 -5.66 -18.59
C ILE A 267 27.25 -6.11 -20.04
N LYS A 268 28.47 -6.45 -20.45
CA LYS A 268 28.75 -6.98 -21.81
C LYS A 268 28.00 -8.29 -22.08
N ALA A 269 27.93 -9.19 -21.09
CA ALA A 269 27.15 -10.42 -21.21
C ALA A 269 25.64 -10.15 -21.32
N LEU A 270 25.11 -9.21 -20.54
CA LEU A 270 23.70 -8.83 -20.57
C LEU A 270 23.31 -8.25 -21.94
N ALA A 271 24.18 -7.47 -22.57
CA ALA A 271 23.97 -6.94 -23.93
C ALA A 271 23.91 -8.02 -25.03
N LEU A 272 24.37 -9.24 -24.75
CA LEU A 272 24.19 -10.38 -25.65
C LEU A 272 22.78 -10.95 -25.57
N ILE A 273 22.07 -10.74 -24.48
CA ILE A 273 20.72 -11.27 -24.18
C ILE A 273 19.66 -10.22 -24.46
N VAL A 274 19.84 -9.00 -23.94
CA VAL A 274 18.88 -7.89 -24.13
C VAL A 274 19.30 -7.09 -25.34
N LYS A 275 18.49 -7.15 -26.42
CA LYS A 275 18.72 -6.50 -27.70
C LYS A 275 17.84 -5.26 -27.86
N SER A 276 18.38 -4.22 -28.45
CA SER A 276 17.68 -2.96 -28.66
C SER A 276 16.55 -3.00 -29.69
N ASP A 277 16.52 -4.01 -30.55
CA ASP A 277 15.50 -4.23 -31.57
C ASP A 277 14.37 -5.20 -31.14
N VAL A 278 14.47 -5.80 -29.96
CA VAL A 278 13.52 -6.79 -29.45
C VAL A 278 12.62 -6.16 -28.38
N TRP A 279 11.32 -6.46 -28.48
CA TRP A 279 10.37 -6.19 -27.43
C TRP A 279 10.40 -7.31 -26.38
N TYR A 280 10.43 -6.94 -25.11
CA TYR A 280 10.35 -7.82 -23.97
C TYR A 280 9.03 -7.57 -23.23
N SER A 281 8.54 -8.57 -22.51
CA SER A 281 7.39 -8.42 -21.64
C SER A 281 7.63 -8.98 -20.24
N ILE A 282 6.98 -8.37 -19.26
CA ILE A 282 6.91 -8.83 -17.87
C ILE A 282 5.42 -8.84 -17.49
N ASP A 283 4.95 -9.98 -17.02
CA ASP A 283 3.64 -10.13 -16.40
C ASP A 283 3.73 -9.59 -14.96
N LEU A 284 3.06 -8.47 -14.71
CA LEU A 284 3.13 -7.77 -13.42
C LEU A 284 2.53 -8.59 -12.29
N ASN A 285 1.37 -9.18 -12.50
CA ASN A 285 0.68 -9.96 -11.48
C ASN A 285 1.49 -11.20 -11.09
N LYS A 286 2.02 -11.93 -12.08
CA LYS A 286 2.90 -13.07 -11.84
C LYS A 286 4.19 -12.65 -11.14
N ALA A 287 4.81 -11.55 -11.54
CA ALA A 287 6.05 -11.07 -10.94
C ALA A 287 5.84 -10.65 -9.48
N LEU A 288 4.83 -9.80 -9.21
CA LEU A 288 4.53 -9.29 -7.87
C LEU A 288 4.13 -10.43 -6.91
N THR A 289 3.24 -11.32 -7.34
CA THR A 289 2.85 -12.51 -6.56
C THR A 289 4.07 -13.40 -6.25
N SER A 290 4.92 -13.63 -7.24
CA SER A 290 6.14 -14.43 -7.06
C SER A 290 7.15 -13.79 -6.08
N LEU A 291 7.12 -12.46 -5.94
CA LEU A 291 7.94 -11.70 -5.00
C LEU A 291 7.30 -11.59 -3.61
N GLY A 292 6.13 -12.17 -3.39
CA GLY A 292 5.42 -12.15 -2.11
C GLY A 292 4.70 -10.83 -1.83
N VAL A 293 4.39 -10.04 -2.86
CA VAL A 293 3.61 -8.81 -2.69
C VAL A 293 2.14 -9.18 -2.41
N PRO A 294 1.51 -8.63 -1.36
CA PRO A 294 0.11 -8.90 -1.05
C PRO A 294 -0.83 -8.55 -2.20
N THR A 295 -1.87 -9.37 -2.41
CA THR A 295 -2.85 -9.18 -3.50
C THR A 295 -3.52 -7.81 -3.46
N ALA A 296 -3.82 -7.29 -2.24
CA ALA A 296 -4.37 -5.95 -2.07
C ALA A 296 -3.45 -4.87 -2.67
N THR A 297 -2.14 -4.97 -2.43
CA THR A 297 -1.15 -4.05 -3.00
C THR A 297 -1.07 -4.20 -4.52
N ILE A 298 -1.16 -5.43 -5.04
CA ILE A 298 -1.18 -5.68 -6.49
C ILE A 298 -2.39 -4.98 -7.13
N ASN A 299 -3.57 -5.09 -6.55
CA ASN A 299 -4.79 -4.45 -7.05
C ASN A 299 -4.69 -2.91 -7.07
N ILE A 300 -4.01 -2.31 -6.07
CA ILE A 300 -3.74 -0.87 -6.04
C ILE A 300 -2.81 -0.47 -7.18
N VAL A 301 -1.73 -1.23 -7.39
CA VAL A 301 -0.77 -0.99 -8.47
C VAL A 301 -1.45 -1.13 -9.82
N ASP A 302 -2.23 -2.18 -10.03
CA ASP A 302 -3.00 -2.43 -11.25
C ASP A 302 -3.98 -1.29 -11.55
N SER A 303 -4.76 -0.87 -10.56
CA SER A 303 -5.67 0.28 -10.69
C SER A 303 -4.93 1.58 -11.05
N ALA A 304 -3.73 1.80 -10.51
CA ALA A 304 -2.91 2.95 -10.83
C ALA A 304 -2.31 2.90 -12.24
N VAL A 305 -1.93 1.70 -12.70
CA VAL A 305 -1.31 1.45 -14.01
C VAL A 305 -2.35 1.45 -15.12
N SER A 306 -3.49 0.79 -14.92
CA SER A 306 -4.58 0.67 -15.90
C SER A 306 -5.30 1.99 -16.18
N GLY A 307 -4.99 3.05 -15.42
CA GLY A 307 -5.66 4.34 -15.55
C GLY A 307 -7.14 4.29 -15.13
N ASN A 308 -7.51 3.30 -14.32
CA ASN A 308 -8.85 3.20 -13.76
C ASN A 308 -9.18 4.49 -12.99
N THR A 309 -10.31 5.11 -13.34
CA THR A 309 -10.78 6.37 -12.75
C THR A 309 -11.52 6.18 -11.44
N ALA A 310 -11.64 4.95 -10.96
CA ALA A 310 -12.16 4.69 -9.62
C ALA A 310 -11.36 5.53 -8.61
N LYS A 311 -12.06 6.07 -7.64
CA LYS A 311 -11.42 6.77 -6.52
C LYS A 311 -10.42 5.81 -5.89
N ALA A 312 -9.23 6.29 -5.58
CA ALA A 312 -8.22 5.45 -4.95
C ALA A 312 -8.72 4.87 -3.62
N MET A 313 -9.56 5.63 -2.91
CA MET A 313 -10.24 5.18 -1.70
C MET A 313 -11.15 3.98 -1.95
N ASP A 314 -11.99 4.01 -3.00
CA ASP A 314 -12.89 2.90 -3.31
C ASP A 314 -12.09 1.63 -3.69
N THR A 315 -10.95 1.80 -4.36
CA THR A 315 -10.05 0.69 -4.68
C THR A 315 -9.41 0.10 -3.41
N LEU A 316 -8.98 0.96 -2.48
CA LEU A 316 -8.47 0.55 -1.19
C LEU A 316 -9.56 -0.20 -0.40
N LYS A 317 -10.74 0.38 -0.26
CA LYS A 317 -11.88 -0.25 0.43
C LYS A 317 -12.19 -1.63 -0.16
N SER A 318 -12.31 -1.73 -1.48
CA SER A 318 -12.60 -3.00 -2.16
C SER A 318 -11.50 -4.06 -1.96
N ALA A 319 -10.22 -3.64 -1.92
CA ALA A 319 -9.11 -4.55 -1.69
C ALA A 319 -9.13 -5.17 -0.28
N TYR A 320 -9.71 -4.48 0.68
CA TYR A 320 -9.79 -4.91 2.09
C TYR A 320 -11.17 -5.47 2.49
N GLN A 321 -12.17 -5.40 1.62
CA GLN A 321 -13.49 -6.02 1.84
C GLN A 321 -13.62 -7.43 1.24
N THR A 322 -12.55 -8.01 0.68
CA THR A 322 -12.58 -9.38 0.15
C THR A 322 -12.79 -10.38 1.28
N GLU A 323 -13.86 -11.18 1.15
CA GLU A 323 -14.17 -12.27 2.08
C GLU A 323 -13.02 -13.30 2.13
N GLY A 324 -12.58 -13.65 3.33
CA GLY A 324 -11.64 -14.74 3.56
C GLY A 324 -10.67 -14.49 4.72
N ASP A 325 -9.85 -15.50 5.01
CA ASP A 325 -8.73 -15.37 5.93
C ASP A 325 -7.70 -14.40 5.33
N THR A 326 -7.68 -13.19 5.86
CA THR A 326 -6.67 -12.21 5.48
C THR A 326 -5.40 -12.49 6.28
N ASP A 327 -4.27 -12.57 5.59
CA ASP A 327 -2.97 -12.64 6.24
C ASP A 327 -2.82 -11.46 7.20
N ILE A 328 -2.42 -11.76 8.44
CA ILE A 328 -2.23 -10.75 9.48
C ILE A 328 -1.27 -9.64 9.02
N ASP A 329 -0.22 -9.97 8.27
CA ASP A 329 0.73 -9.00 7.74
C ASP A 329 0.07 -7.99 6.80
N THR A 330 -0.99 -8.39 6.09
CA THR A 330 -1.79 -7.51 5.24
C THR A 330 -2.62 -6.52 6.07
N ILE A 331 -3.31 -6.99 7.11
CA ILE A 331 -4.08 -6.13 8.04
C ILE A 331 -3.16 -5.10 8.68
N ILE A 332 -2.04 -5.56 9.17
CA ILE A 332 -0.98 -4.80 9.82
C ILE A 332 -0.38 -3.74 8.88
N SER A 333 -0.10 -4.11 7.64
CA SER A 333 0.46 -3.19 6.64
C SER A 333 -0.51 -2.05 6.32
N LEU A 334 -1.82 -2.33 6.27
CA LEU A 334 -2.84 -1.31 6.06
C LEU A 334 -2.89 -0.32 7.23
N ALA A 335 -3.00 -0.82 8.46
CA ALA A 335 -3.03 0.02 9.65
C ALA A 335 -1.81 0.94 9.70
N SER A 336 -0.60 0.40 9.48
CA SER A 336 0.63 1.18 9.45
C SER A 336 0.66 2.25 8.34
N MET A 337 0.08 1.94 7.18
CA MET A 337 -0.04 2.90 6.09
C MET A 337 -0.96 4.07 6.46
N PHE A 338 -2.11 3.81 7.05
CA PHE A 338 -3.03 4.87 7.46
C PHE A 338 -2.47 5.73 8.57
N ASP A 339 -1.82 5.16 9.57
CA ASP A 339 -1.14 5.93 10.61
C ASP A 339 -0.10 6.88 10.03
N MET A 340 0.68 6.41 9.07
CA MET A 340 1.63 7.25 8.37
C MET A 340 0.93 8.39 7.63
N TYR A 341 -0.17 8.11 6.93
CA TYR A 341 -0.94 9.13 6.22
C TYR A 341 -1.54 10.16 7.16
N GLU A 342 -2.09 9.76 8.30
CA GLU A 342 -2.59 10.67 9.33
C GLU A 342 -1.50 11.62 9.82
N GLN A 343 -0.32 11.07 10.12
CA GLN A 343 0.82 11.88 10.54
C GLN A 343 1.34 12.80 9.43
N MET A 344 1.20 12.41 8.16
CA MET A 344 1.62 13.21 7.01
C MET A 344 0.63 14.30 6.62
N ASP A 345 -0.67 14.16 6.94
CA ASP A 345 -1.74 15.03 6.46
C ASP A 345 -1.50 16.51 6.80
N LYS A 346 -0.95 16.81 7.96
CA LYS A 346 -0.62 18.18 8.40
C LYS A 346 0.43 18.88 7.54
N TYR A 347 1.20 18.13 6.76
CA TYR A 347 2.21 18.65 5.83
C TYR A 347 1.70 18.75 4.39
N ILE A 348 0.45 18.39 4.17
CA ILE A 348 -0.23 18.39 2.88
C ILE A 348 -1.36 19.41 2.93
N THR A 349 -1.49 20.22 1.88
CA THR A 349 -2.62 21.12 1.69
C THR A 349 -3.29 20.81 0.37
N VAL A 350 -4.57 20.53 0.40
CA VAL A 350 -5.40 20.32 -0.79
C VAL A 350 -6.49 21.38 -0.81
N THR A 351 -6.44 22.24 -1.84
CA THR A 351 -7.41 23.32 -2.04
C THR A 351 -8.16 23.10 -3.34
N GLU A 352 -9.48 23.15 -3.31
CA GLU A 352 -10.28 23.10 -4.52
C GLU A 352 -10.15 24.41 -5.30
N THR A 353 -10.10 24.30 -6.64
CA THR A 353 -10.04 25.43 -7.54
C THR A 353 -11.43 25.73 -8.12
N GLU A 354 -11.66 26.99 -8.57
CA GLU A 354 -12.96 27.42 -9.12
C GLU A 354 -13.41 26.59 -10.33
N ASN A 355 -12.50 25.92 -11.03
CA ASN A 355 -12.76 25.10 -12.21
C ASN A 355 -12.98 23.60 -11.89
N GLY A 356 -13.29 23.26 -10.64
CA GLY A 356 -13.53 21.88 -10.21
C GLY A 356 -12.26 21.03 -10.09
N GLY A 357 -11.10 21.64 -10.26
CA GLY A 357 -9.80 21.01 -10.02
C GLY A 357 -9.33 21.16 -8.57
N TYR A 358 -8.05 20.94 -8.36
CA TYR A 358 -7.42 21.17 -7.06
C TYR A 358 -5.96 21.60 -7.20
N SER A 359 -5.49 22.33 -6.17
CA SER A 359 -4.08 22.59 -5.92
C SER A 359 -3.63 21.74 -4.75
N LEU A 360 -2.52 21.05 -4.92
CA LEU A 360 -1.85 20.28 -3.85
C LEU A 360 -0.50 20.92 -3.56
N LYS A 361 -0.19 21.05 -2.28
CA LYS A 361 1.15 21.41 -1.80
C LYS A 361 1.56 20.43 -0.71
N MET A 362 2.75 19.89 -0.80
CA MET A 362 3.35 19.01 0.20
C MET A 362 4.79 19.47 0.47
N ASN A 363 5.17 19.51 1.75
CA ASN A 363 6.53 19.81 2.15
C ASN A 363 6.83 19.10 3.48
N ILE A 364 7.68 18.09 3.44
CA ILE A 364 8.08 17.27 4.59
C ILE A 364 9.59 17.32 4.71
N LYS A 365 10.09 17.84 5.81
CA LYS A 365 11.53 17.94 6.12
C LYS A 365 11.94 16.83 7.09
N LEU A 366 13.24 16.72 7.32
CA LEU A 366 13.79 15.74 8.27
C LEU A 366 13.14 15.82 9.66
N GLU A 367 12.96 17.02 10.21
CA GLU A 367 12.37 17.21 11.54
C GLU A 367 10.92 16.70 11.59
N ASP A 368 10.16 16.89 10.50
CA ASP A 368 8.80 16.42 10.34
C ASP A 368 8.76 14.89 10.27
N MET A 369 9.64 14.29 9.45
CA MET A 369 9.78 12.85 9.34
C MET A 369 10.18 12.21 10.67
N LEU A 370 11.13 12.77 11.38
CA LEU A 370 11.53 12.28 12.71
C LEU A 370 10.39 12.39 13.73
N SER A 371 9.57 13.45 13.65
CA SER A 371 8.37 13.59 14.47
C SER A 371 7.34 12.50 14.14
N ILE A 372 7.12 12.21 12.86
CA ILE A 372 6.24 11.11 12.40
C ILE A 372 6.75 9.78 12.97
N LEU A 373 8.03 9.47 12.76
CA LEU A 373 8.65 8.23 13.25
C LEU A 373 8.54 8.08 14.78
N LYS A 374 8.72 9.16 15.52
CA LYS A 374 8.58 9.13 16.98
C LYS A 374 7.15 8.85 17.45
N ASN A 375 6.15 9.25 16.67
CA ASN A 375 4.74 9.03 16.99
C ASN A 375 4.26 7.62 16.63
N ILE A 376 4.81 7.03 15.55
CA ILE A 376 4.40 5.70 15.06
C ILE A 376 5.31 4.56 15.55
N SER A 377 6.47 4.88 16.14
CA SER A 377 7.43 3.89 16.63
C SER A 377 8.11 4.37 17.90
N ASN A 378 8.45 3.41 18.79
CA ASN A 378 9.17 3.69 20.03
C ASN A 378 10.67 3.90 19.79
N ILE A 379 11.05 4.89 18.96
CA ILE A 379 12.46 5.23 18.75
C ILE A 379 13.06 5.79 20.04
N SER A 380 14.19 5.21 20.48
CA SER A 380 14.91 5.73 21.65
C SER A 380 15.43 7.16 21.38
N ASP A 381 15.58 7.96 22.43
CA ASP A 381 16.17 9.32 22.30
C ASP A 381 17.61 9.27 21.73
N SER A 382 18.35 8.18 21.95
CA SER A 382 19.67 7.95 21.35
C SER A 382 19.58 7.80 19.84
N ASP A 383 18.69 6.91 19.35
CA ASP A 383 18.50 6.65 17.93
C ASP A 383 17.92 7.87 17.21
N TYR A 384 16.97 8.58 17.85
CA TYR A 384 16.45 9.84 17.34
C TYR A 384 17.56 10.88 17.11
N ASN A 385 18.46 11.07 18.09
CA ASN A 385 19.57 12.02 17.95
C ASN A 385 20.59 11.57 16.90
N GLN A 386 20.83 10.25 16.75
CA GLN A 386 21.67 9.72 15.69
C GLN A 386 21.05 9.98 14.32
N LEU A 387 19.79 9.64 14.13
CA LEU A 387 19.06 9.91 12.86
C LEU A 387 19.07 11.40 12.52
N LYS A 388 18.86 12.29 13.51
CA LYS A 388 18.87 13.74 13.29
C LYS A 388 20.21 14.25 12.75
N ASN A 389 21.33 13.65 13.16
CA ASN A 389 22.66 14.07 12.75
C ASN A 389 23.09 13.47 11.40
N ASP A 390 22.72 12.21 11.15
CA ASP A 390 23.25 11.43 10.04
C ASP A 390 22.27 11.37 8.86
N PHE A 391 20.98 11.64 9.09
CA PHE A 391 19.96 11.52 8.05
C PHE A 391 19.69 12.86 7.37
N LYS A 392 19.47 12.82 6.04
CA LYS A 392 18.97 13.93 5.23
C LYS A 392 17.63 13.51 4.67
N PHE A 393 16.63 14.36 4.82
CA PHE A 393 15.32 14.09 4.28
C PHE A 393 14.64 15.42 3.92
N ASN A 394 14.19 15.51 2.67
CA ASN A 394 13.34 16.58 2.21
C ASN A 394 12.47 16.07 1.06
N VAL A 395 11.17 16.17 1.20
CA VAL A 395 10.21 15.84 0.15
C VAL A 395 9.29 17.03 -0.04
N SER A 396 9.25 17.58 -1.25
CA SER A 396 8.29 18.62 -1.61
C SER A 396 7.61 18.28 -2.92
N ALA A 397 6.32 18.56 -3.00
CA ALA A 397 5.54 18.40 -4.22
C ALA A 397 4.48 19.51 -4.33
N ASN A 398 4.29 20.01 -5.54
CA ASN A 398 3.20 20.89 -5.88
C ASN A 398 2.46 20.32 -7.09
N SER A 399 1.16 20.51 -7.13
CA SER A 399 0.36 20.14 -8.28
C SER A 399 -0.83 21.07 -8.43
N GLU A 400 -1.10 21.47 -9.66
CA GLU A 400 -2.32 22.18 -10.05
C GLU A 400 -3.05 21.39 -11.12
N THR A 401 -4.32 21.20 -10.94
CA THR A 401 -5.14 20.29 -11.75
C THR A 401 -6.48 20.93 -12.04
N ASP A 402 -6.93 20.82 -13.29
CA ASP A 402 -8.32 21.09 -13.67
C ASP A 402 -8.86 19.95 -14.58
N ALA A 403 -10.04 20.10 -15.14
CA ALA A 403 -10.67 19.08 -15.97
C ALA A 403 -9.90 18.76 -17.27
N THR A 404 -8.99 19.64 -17.71
CA THR A 404 -8.34 19.57 -19.03
C THR A 404 -6.84 19.38 -18.96
N LYS A 405 -6.21 19.87 -17.89
CA LYS A 405 -4.74 19.86 -17.75
C LYS A 405 -4.32 19.70 -16.29
N SER A 406 -3.08 19.29 -16.13
CA SER A 406 -2.40 19.23 -14.85
C SER A 406 -0.94 19.63 -15.02
N THR A 407 -0.41 20.34 -14.03
CA THR A 407 1.02 20.57 -13.86
C THR A 407 1.45 20.08 -12.50
N SER A 408 2.61 19.46 -12.40
CA SER A 408 3.14 18.96 -11.13
C SER A 408 4.66 19.05 -11.10
N ASP A 409 5.21 19.36 -9.96
CA ASP A 409 6.63 19.25 -9.67
C ASP A 409 6.85 18.57 -8.32
N ALA A 410 7.94 17.80 -8.22
CA ALA A 410 8.35 17.16 -6.99
C ALA A 410 9.87 17.15 -6.87
N ASN A 411 10.35 17.33 -5.64
CA ASN A 411 11.74 17.17 -5.27
C ASN A 411 11.84 16.23 -4.08
N ILE A 412 12.74 15.26 -4.19
CA ILE A 412 13.00 14.27 -3.15
C ILE A 412 14.51 14.27 -2.89
N GLU A 413 14.89 14.41 -1.63
CA GLU A 413 16.26 14.24 -1.18
C GLU A 413 16.25 13.35 0.07
N VAL A 414 16.93 12.21 -0.02
CA VAL A 414 17.10 11.27 1.08
C VAL A 414 18.58 10.89 1.17
N GLY A 415 19.14 10.90 2.36
CA GLY A 415 20.52 10.50 2.56
C GLY A 415 20.78 10.02 3.98
N TYR A 416 21.84 9.24 4.15
CA TYR A 416 22.32 8.80 5.44
C TYR A 416 23.85 8.94 5.48
N ALA A 417 24.35 9.82 6.32
CA ALA A 417 25.75 10.21 6.43
C ALA A 417 26.35 10.53 5.03
N ASP A 418 27.51 9.95 4.73
CA ASP A 418 28.11 9.99 3.39
C ASP A 418 27.96 8.63 2.66
N ASP A 419 27.16 7.72 3.23
CA ASP A 419 27.02 6.34 2.76
C ASP A 419 25.92 6.20 1.71
N VAL A 420 24.81 6.94 1.86
CA VAL A 420 23.67 6.87 0.95
C VAL A 420 23.21 8.27 0.60
N SER A 421 22.96 8.53 -0.68
CA SER A 421 22.31 9.76 -1.17
C SER A 421 21.38 9.41 -2.33
N LEU A 422 20.12 9.84 -2.22
CA LEU A 422 19.14 9.84 -3.30
C LEU A 422 18.66 11.28 -3.51
N LYS A 423 18.74 11.77 -4.74
CA LYS A 423 18.10 13.01 -5.14
C LYS A 423 17.27 12.76 -6.37
N MET A 424 16.08 13.31 -6.40
CA MET A 424 15.16 13.19 -7.53
C MET A 424 14.38 14.48 -7.70
N THR A 425 14.34 14.98 -8.92
CA THR A 425 13.44 16.06 -9.33
C THR A 425 12.57 15.57 -10.47
N VAL A 426 11.29 15.89 -10.41
CA VAL A 426 10.32 15.53 -11.43
C VAL A 426 9.45 16.73 -11.72
N SER A 427 9.23 17.00 -13.02
CA SER A 427 8.27 18.01 -13.47
C SER A 427 7.39 17.40 -14.54
N SER A 428 6.08 17.46 -14.39
CA SER A 428 5.12 16.86 -15.32
C SER A 428 4.05 17.85 -15.75
N ASN A 429 3.66 17.73 -17.03
CA ASN A 429 2.51 18.39 -17.61
C ASN A 429 1.63 17.31 -18.25
N ALA A 430 0.36 17.27 -17.88
CA ALA A 430 -0.60 16.34 -18.46
C ALA A 430 -1.80 17.13 -19.01
N GLU A 431 -2.34 16.66 -20.12
CA GLU A 431 -3.47 17.30 -20.79
C GLU A 431 -4.42 16.26 -21.42
N LYS A 432 -5.64 16.69 -21.68
CA LYS A 432 -6.58 15.93 -22.48
C LYS A 432 -6.37 16.31 -23.95
N ASP A 433 -6.03 15.31 -24.76
CA ASP A 433 -5.79 15.46 -26.21
C ASP A 433 -6.63 14.40 -26.97
N ASP A 434 -7.69 14.87 -27.63
CA ASP A 434 -8.62 13.99 -28.35
C ASP A 434 -7.99 13.38 -29.63
N THR A 435 -6.80 13.83 -30.03
CA THR A 435 -6.09 13.34 -31.22
C THR A 435 -5.20 12.11 -30.93
N ILE A 436 -5.04 11.73 -29.66
CA ILE A 436 -4.23 10.56 -29.28
C ILE A 436 -4.79 9.30 -29.92
N VAL A 437 -3.89 8.52 -30.53
CA VAL A 437 -4.16 7.18 -31.04
C VAL A 437 -3.77 6.17 -29.98
N THR A 438 -4.55 5.09 -29.85
CA THR A 438 -4.25 3.97 -28.94
C THR A 438 -2.86 3.43 -29.23
N PRO A 439 -1.97 3.35 -28.20
CA PRO A 439 -0.64 2.76 -28.38
C PRO A 439 -0.73 1.31 -28.87
N GLU A 440 0.15 0.93 -29.79
CA GLU A 440 0.19 -0.42 -30.33
C GLU A 440 0.78 -1.39 -29.30
N ILE A 441 0.07 -2.50 -29.03
CA ILE A 441 0.58 -3.57 -28.18
C ILE A 441 1.56 -4.42 -29.01
N PRO A 442 2.83 -4.55 -28.59
CA PRO A 442 3.82 -5.29 -29.34
C PRO A 442 3.49 -6.76 -29.47
N SER A 443 3.41 -7.25 -30.70
CA SER A 443 3.24 -8.68 -30.99
C SER A 443 4.59 -9.42 -30.93
N GLY A 444 4.61 -10.61 -30.37
CA GLY A 444 5.82 -11.47 -30.32
C GLY A 444 6.89 -11.01 -29.34
N ALA A 445 6.53 -10.23 -28.32
CA ALA A 445 7.45 -9.85 -27.27
C ALA A 445 7.99 -11.08 -26.51
N ALA A 446 9.29 -11.07 -26.20
CA ALA A 446 9.91 -12.14 -25.43
C ALA A 446 9.55 -11.98 -23.93
N ASP A 447 8.85 -12.97 -23.38
CA ASP A 447 8.51 -12.99 -21.95
C ASP A 447 9.76 -13.28 -21.11
N ILE A 448 10.11 -12.35 -20.25
CA ILE A 448 11.25 -12.46 -19.32
C ILE A 448 10.82 -12.43 -17.84
N THR A 449 9.57 -12.67 -17.54
CA THR A 449 9.03 -12.59 -16.16
C THR A 449 9.80 -13.45 -15.18
N ASP A 450 10.06 -14.73 -15.53
CA ASP A 450 10.79 -15.65 -14.64
C ASP A 450 12.26 -15.25 -14.46
N LEU A 451 12.87 -14.74 -15.50
CA LEU A 451 14.24 -14.21 -15.42
C LEU A 451 14.31 -12.99 -14.48
N PHE A 452 13.36 -12.07 -14.61
CA PHE A 452 13.22 -10.88 -13.76
C PHE A 452 13.04 -11.26 -12.28
N VAL A 453 12.11 -12.17 -11.98
CA VAL A 453 11.84 -12.67 -10.62
C VAL A 453 13.07 -13.34 -10.03
N SER A 454 13.75 -14.20 -10.81
CA SER A 454 14.96 -14.90 -10.38
C SER A 454 16.10 -13.93 -10.07
N ALA A 455 16.27 -12.89 -10.86
CA ALA A 455 17.32 -11.88 -10.67
C ALA A 455 17.13 -11.08 -9.37
N ILE A 456 15.89 -10.84 -8.96
CA ILE A 456 15.58 -10.16 -7.68
C ILE A 456 15.79 -11.10 -6.50
N LYS A 457 15.30 -12.36 -6.57
CA LYS A 457 15.41 -13.33 -5.47
C LYS A 457 16.84 -13.73 -5.15
N THR A 458 17.72 -13.82 -6.13
CA THR A 458 19.14 -14.15 -5.92
C THR A 458 19.95 -13.06 -5.20
N LYS A 459 19.43 -11.86 -5.03
CA LYS A 459 20.06 -10.80 -4.24
C LYS A 459 19.67 -10.84 -2.75
N ASN A 460 18.62 -11.58 -2.40
CA ASN A 460 18.10 -11.64 -1.03
C ASN A 460 18.53 -12.93 -0.28
N ASN A 461 19.35 -13.77 -0.89
CA ASN A 461 20.07 -14.91 -0.31
C ASN A 461 21.57 -14.61 -0.33
#